data_6cd71032b353fd7ffe1094bfe3a62e30
#
_entry.id   6cd71032b353fd7ffe1094bfe3a62e30
#
_cell.length_a   1.000
_cell.length_b   1.000
_cell.length_c   1.000
_cell.angle_alpha   90.00
_cell.angle_beta   90.00
_cell.angle_gamma   90.00
#
_symmetry.space_group_name_H-M   'P 1'
#
loop_
_entity.id
_entity.type
_entity.pdbx_description
1 polymer ?
#
loop_
_entity_poly.entity_id
_entity_poly.type
_entity_poly.pdbx_seq_one_letter_code
_entity_poly.pdbx_strand_id
1 'polypeptide(L)'
;MREGGFEGTARRLRIPGVPNPRQRLFFSSRARYTAYGGARGGGKSWALRRKLTGLCLCYPGIRCLLVRRTYAELKANHVQPLLRELGDLITYREGEKRIEFPNGSRILLGYCASSRDVLRYQGQEYDVIAIDEATQLSEYQFSIFKACLRGVSAFPKRMYLTCNPGGVGHAWVKRLFVDRVFREGEDPLDYCFVPAKVYDNDALMRADPAYVRQLESLPTKMKDAWLHGRWDVFEGQFFPEFNPEIHICAPREIPERLRYFVALDYGFDMLSALLLGADEHGDLFVVREVCRPGLTLGEAAVAVTELCRGVRAEYAVASPDLWNRRQDTGRSGFEVMQGTRGMPPHGGGG
;
A
#
# COMPACT_ATOMS: atom_id res chain seq x y z
N MET A 1 -29.04 40.89 33.02
CA MET A 1 -28.13 40.47 31.93
C MET A 1 -26.72 40.73 32.41
N ARG A 2 -25.96 39.66 32.71
CA ARG A 2 -24.53 39.78 33.07
C ARG A 2 -23.78 39.17 31.92
N GLU A 3 -23.05 40.00 31.17
CA GLU A 3 -22.06 39.57 30.19
C GLU A 3 -20.89 38.95 30.93
N GLY A 4 -20.78 37.63 30.86
CA GLY A 4 -19.59 36.89 31.31
C GLY A 4 -18.58 36.84 30.16
N GLY A 5 -17.67 37.79 30.14
CA GLY A 5 -16.49 37.73 29.25
C GLY A 5 -15.63 36.52 29.62
N PHE A 6 -15.51 35.59 28.71
CA PHE A 6 -14.48 34.55 28.76
C PHE A 6 -13.12 35.17 28.35
N GLU A 7 -12.40 35.72 29.32
CA GLU A 7 -10.96 35.96 29.16
C GLU A 7 -10.22 34.63 29.22
N GLY A 8 -10.22 33.90 28.12
CA GLY A 8 -9.36 32.75 27.94
C GLY A 8 -7.94 33.18 27.65
N THR A 9 -7.07 33.18 28.66
CA THR A 9 -5.62 33.32 28.47
C THR A 9 -5.16 32.19 27.53
N ALA A 10 -4.80 32.54 26.29
CA ALA A 10 -4.27 31.61 25.30
C ALA A 10 -2.97 30.99 25.85
N ARG A 11 -3.05 29.80 26.41
CA ARG A 11 -1.87 29.03 26.84
C ARG A 11 -1.06 28.65 25.61
N ARG A 12 0.13 29.17 25.48
CA ARG A 12 1.09 28.71 24.46
C ARG A 12 1.55 27.30 24.82
N LEU A 13 1.08 26.33 24.06
CA LEU A 13 1.52 24.95 24.16
C LEU A 13 2.82 24.77 23.34
N ARG A 14 3.90 24.39 24.01
CA ARG A 14 5.16 24.05 23.34
C ARG A 14 5.26 22.52 23.21
N ILE A 15 5.07 22.02 22.00
CA ILE A 15 5.28 20.60 21.69
C ILE A 15 6.77 20.37 21.38
N PRO A 16 7.46 19.40 22.03
CA PRO A 16 8.89 19.17 21.81
C PRO A 16 9.23 18.76 20.38
N GLY A 17 10.42 19.19 19.91
CA GLY A 17 10.96 18.85 18.60
C GLY A 17 10.74 19.93 17.53
N VAL A 18 11.71 20.02 16.62
CA VAL A 18 11.68 20.96 15.49
C VAL A 18 11.57 20.17 14.19
N PRO A 19 10.56 20.43 13.35
CA PRO A 19 10.41 19.73 12.08
C PRO A 19 11.52 20.13 11.10
N ASN A 20 12.08 19.16 10.40
CA ASN A 20 12.99 19.36 9.29
C ASN A 20 12.26 19.92 8.05
N PRO A 21 12.96 20.38 6.99
CA PRO A 21 12.32 20.95 5.80
C PRO A 21 11.31 20.00 5.13
N ARG A 22 11.58 18.71 5.05
CA ARG A 22 10.66 17.71 4.44
C ARG A 22 9.41 17.51 5.29
N GLN A 23 9.56 17.47 6.62
CA GLN A 23 8.43 17.39 7.53
C GLN A 23 7.56 18.65 7.46
N ARG A 24 8.14 19.82 7.25
CA ARG A 24 7.38 21.07 7.03
C ARG A 24 6.53 20.99 5.76
N LEU A 25 7.08 20.46 4.66
CA LEU A 25 6.31 20.22 3.43
C LEU A 25 5.15 19.25 3.68
N PHE A 26 5.39 18.16 4.41
CA PHE A 26 4.33 17.23 4.80
C PHE A 26 3.25 17.91 5.66
N PHE A 27 3.64 18.78 6.60
CA PHE A 27 2.69 19.52 7.44
C PHE A 27 1.88 20.55 6.68
N SER A 28 2.45 21.19 5.67
CA SER A 28 1.77 22.21 4.86
C SER A 28 0.92 21.64 3.73
N SER A 29 1.05 20.35 3.42
CA SER A 29 0.29 19.72 2.33
C SER A 29 -1.21 19.87 2.53
N ARG A 30 -1.91 20.27 1.46
CA ARG A 30 -3.37 20.42 1.39
C ARG A 30 -4.03 19.35 0.53
N ALA A 31 -3.28 18.45 -0.07
CA ALA A 31 -3.79 17.34 -0.86
C ALA A 31 -4.68 16.43 0.01
N ARG A 32 -5.67 15.81 -0.59
CA ARG A 32 -6.59 14.88 0.09
C ARG A 32 -5.85 13.67 0.64
N TYR A 33 -4.87 13.16 -0.12
CA TYR A 33 -4.00 12.05 0.23
C TYR A 33 -2.55 12.49 0.18
N THR A 34 -1.87 12.51 1.30
CA THR A 34 -0.46 12.89 1.36
C THR A 34 0.38 11.75 1.90
N ALA A 35 1.32 11.25 1.10
CA ALA A 35 2.29 10.25 1.52
C ALA A 35 3.64 10.90 1.83
N TYR A 36 4.22 10.54 2.97
CA TYR A 36 5.56 10.91 3.39
C TYR A 36 6.42 9.64 3.44
N GLY A 37 7.29 9.47 2.47
CA GLY A 37 7.90 8.19 2.24
C GLY A 37 9.27 8.20 1.60
N GLY A 38 9.84 7.00 1.49
CA GLY A 38 11.16 6.73 0.91
C GLY A 38 12.06 5.97 1.87
N ALA A 39 13.26 6.50 2.17
CA ALA A 39 14.25 5.82 3.00
C ALA A 39 13.83 5.63 4.47
N ARG A 40 14.50 4.72 5.17
CA ARG A 40 14.38 4.57 6.64
C ARG A 40 15.07 5.74 7.34
N GLY A 41 14.73 5.97 8.62
CA GLY A 41 15.35 7.00 9.43
C GLY A 41 14.92 8.45 9.15
N GLY A 42 14.05 8.72 8.18
CA GLY A 42 13.59 10.06 7.80
C GLY A 42 12.62 10.75 8.78
N GLY A 43 12.35 10.16 9.96
CA GLY A 43 11.47 10.76 10.97
C GLY A 43 9.99 10.74 10.62
N LYS A 44 9.54 9.78 9.79
CA LYS A 44 8.19 9.71 9.24
C LYS A 44 7.10 9.51 10.30
N SER A 45 7.23 8.51 11.16
CA SER A 45 6.26 8.22 12.22
C SER A 45 6.17 9.36 13.24
N TRP A 46 7.29 10.05 13.53
CA TRP A 46 7.27 11.27 14.34
C TRP A 46 6.45 12.38 13.65
N ALA A 47 6.68 12.62 12.37
CA ALA A 47 5.92 13.62 11.62
C ALA A 47 4.43 13.29 11.58
N LEU A 48 4.06 12.01 11.38
CA LEU A 48 2.67 11.58 11.39
C LEU A 48 1.99 11.89 12.74
N ARG A 49 2.65 11.56 13.86
CA ARG A 49 2.15 11.90 15.20
C ARG A 49 1.97 13.41 15.37
N ARG A 50 2.97 14.21 14.96
CA ARG A 50 2.91 15.68 15.07
C ARG A 50 1.80 16.28 14.22
N LYS A 51 1.59 15.74 13.00
CA LYS A 51 0.49 16.17 12.14
C LYS A 51 -0.86 15.92 12.81
N LEU A 52 -1.10 14.71 13.33
CA LEU A 52 -2.35 14.38 14.03
C LEU A 52 -2.55 15.22 15.28
N THR A 53 -1.52 15.34 16.12
CA THR A 53 -1.57 16.17 17.33
C THR A 53 -1.93 17.61 16.99
N GLY A 54 -1.24 18.21 16.01
CA GLY A 54 -1.51 19.58 15.58
C GLY A 54 -2.92 19.78 15.08
N LEU A 55 -3.44 18.83 14.29
CA LEU A 55 -4.83 18.88 13.80
C LEU A 55 -5.83 18.76 14.96
N CYS A 56 -5.65 17.82 15.88
CA CYS A 56 -6.52 17.65 17.03
C CYS A 56 -6.53 18.88 17.94
N LEU A 57 -5.41 19.57 18.09
CA LEU A 57 -5.35 20.79 18.91
C LEU A 57 -5.99 21.99 18.22
N CYS A 58 -5.81 22.11 16.88
CA CYS A 58 -6.30 23.27 16.13
C CYS A 58 -7.77 23.18 15.75
N TYR A 59 -8.33 21.98 15.64
CA TYR A 59 -9.71 21.76 15.17
C TYR A 59 -10.51 20.99 16.19
N PRO A 60 -11.37 21.67 16.99
CA PRO A 60 -12.15 21.01 18.02
C PRO A 60 -13.09 19.93 17.47
N GLY A 61 -13.20 18.82 18.19
CA GLY A 61 -14.15 17.77 17.91
C GLY A 61 -13.84 16.86 16.71
N ILE A 62 -12.69 17.02 16.03
CA ILE A 62 -12.36 16.18 14.87
C ILE A 62 -12.11 14.72 15.29
N ARG A 63 -12.50 13.81 14.39
CA ARG A 63 -12.32 12.37 14.55
C ARG A 63 -11.18 11.91 13.65
N CYS A 64 -10.07 11.53 14.27
CA CYS A 64 -8.93 10.95 13.58
C CYS A 64 -8.89 9.43 13.79
N LEU A 65 -8.45 8.70 12.77
CA LEU A 65 -8.09 7.28 12.86
C LEU A 65 -6.59 7.15 12.61
N LEU A 66 -5.85 6.47 13.48
CA LEU A 66 -4.46 6.11 13.28
C LEU A 66 -4.35 4.59 13.14
N VAL A 67 -3.84 4.12 12.00
CA VAL A 67 -3.78 2.71 11.63
C VAL A 67 -2.35 2.26 11.44
N ARG A 68 -2.06 1.04 11.90
CA ARG A 68 -0.86 0.28 11.59
C ARG A 68 -1.24 -1.20 11.35
N ARG A 69 -0.33 -2.01 10.82
CA ARG A 69 -0.59 -3.42 10.57
C ARG A 69 -1.03 -4.16 11.84
N THR A 70 -0.32 -3.98 12.96
CA THR A 70 -0.65 -4.60 14.24
C THR A 70 -0.86 -3.57 15.34
N TYR A 71 -1.70 -3.90 16.32
CA TYR A 71 -1.95 -3.00 17.46
C TYR A 71 -0.73 -2.89 18.38
N ALA A 72 0.04 -3.96 18.55
CA ALA A 72 1.26 -3.95 19.36
C ALA A 72 2.28 -2.95 18.82
N GLU A 73 2.53 -2.97 17.51
CA GLU A 73 3.41 -1.99 16.86
C GLU A 73 2.86 -0.57 16.95
N LEU A 74 1.54 -0.39 16.79
CA LEU A 74 0.90 0.90 16.91
C LEU A 74 1.08 1.45 18.33
N LYS A 75 0.87 0.63 19.37
CA LYS A 75 1.07 1.02 20.76
C LYS A 75 2.52 1.43 21.03
N ALA A 76 3.49 0.63 20.58
CA ALA A 76 4.91 0.91 20.78
C ALA A 76 5.40 2.17 20.03
N ASN A 77 5.00 2.35 18.78
CA ASN A 77 5.54 3.38 17.91
C ASN A 77 4.77 4.72 17.97
N HIS A 78 3.52 4.71 18.45
CA HIS A 78 2.68 5.91 18.47
C HIS A 78 2.11 6.23 19.85
N VAL A 79 1.43 5.30 20.51
CA VAL A 79 0.74 5.58 21.78
C VAL A 79 1.76 5.93 22.87
N GLN A 80 2.73 5.08 23.07
CA GLN A 80 3.79 5.30 24.08
C GLN A 80 4.55 6.63 23.88
N PRO A 81 5.02 6.95 22.66
CA PRO A 81 5.60 8.26 22.39
C PRO A 81 4.64 9.42 22.61
N LEU A 82 3.36 9.32 22.19
CA LEU A 82 2.38 10.40 22.41
C LEU A 82 2.16 10.68 23.90
N LEU A 83 2.05 9.63 24.71
CA LEU A 83 1.89 9.76 26.16
C LEU A 83 3.12 10.45 26.79
N ARG A 84 4.34 10.07 26.39
CA ARG A 84 5.56 10.72 26.88
C ARG A 84 5.70 12.17 26.45
N GLU A 85 5.27 12.48 25.19
CA GLU A 85 5.45 13.78 24.59
C GLU A 85 4.39 14.80 24.99
N LEU A 86 3.17 14.35 25.28
CA LEU A 86 2.03 15.22 25.55
C LEU A 86 1.55 15.16 27.03
N GLY A 87 1.91 14.11 27.77
CA GLY A 87 1.59 13.98 29.18
C GLY A 87 0.10 14.22 29.48
N ASP A 88 -0.17 15.08 30.42
CA ASP A 88 -1.53 15.41 30.90
C ASP A 88 -2.39 16.19 29.89
N LEU A 89 -1.82 16.54 28.72
CA LEU A 89 -2.57 17.20 27.65
C LEU A 89 -3.57 16.27 26.98
N ILE A 90 -3.37 14.96 27.09
CA ILE A 90 -4.20 13.95 26.45
C ILE A 90 -4.64 12.89 27.45
N THR A 91 -5.80 12.29 27.20
CA THR A 91 -6.28 11.14 27.96
C THR A 91 -6.27 9.90 27.09
N TYR A 92 -5.53 8.88 27.51
CA TYR A 92 -5.54 7.59 26.82
C TYR A 92 -6.56 6.64 27.44
N ARG A 93 -7.56 6.24 26.65
CA ARG A 93 -8.57 5.24 27.00
C ARG A 93 -8.18 3.89 26.40
N GLU A 94 -7.45 3.10 27.17
CA GLU A 94 -6.90 1.83 26.65
C GLU A 94 -7.97 0.83 26.21
N GLY A 95 -9.02 0.64 27.01
CA GLY A 95 -10.14 -0.26 26.69
C GLY A 95 -10.88 0.14 25.42
N GLU A 96 -10.98 1.43 25.13
CA GLU A 96 -11.64 1.98 23.95
C GLU A 96 -10.67 2.23 22.79
N LYS A 97 -9.40 1.99 23.00
CA LYS A 97 -8.32 2.21 22.00
C LYS A 97 -8.39 3.60 21.39
N ARG A 98 -8.49 4.65 22.22
CA ARG A 98 -8.53 6.03 21.77
C ARG A 98 -7.72 6.98 22.65
N ILE A 99 -7.29 8.06 22.03
CA ILE A 99 -6.66 9.22 22.69
C ILE A 99 -7.63 10.40 22.56
N GLU A 100 -7.90 11.08 23.66
CA GLU A 100 -8.82 12.23 23.77
C GLU A 100 -8.03 13.49 24.05
N PHE A 101 -8.45 14.58 23.41
CA PHE A 101 -7.94 15.94 23.62
C PHE A 101 -8.98 16.79 24.36
N PRO A 102 -8.56 17.81 25.15
CA PRO A 102 -9.47 18.63 25.95
C PRO A 102 -10.57 19.35 25.15
N ASN A 103 -10.33 19.59 23.86
CA ASN A 103 -11.27 20.26 22.94
C ASN A 103 -12.27 19.28 22.28
N GLY A 104 -12.36 18.04 22.75
CA GLY A 104 -13.26 17.02 22.21
C GLY A 104 -12.74 16.27 20.98
N SER A 105 -11.59 16.64 20.44
CA SER A 105 -10.96 15.89 19.36
C SER A 105 -10.44 14.56 19.87
N ARG A 106 -10.41 13.55 19.00
CA ARG A 106 -9.97 12.20 19.37
C ARG A 106 -9.22 11.49 18.24
N ILE A 107 -8.24 10.66 18.64
CA ILE A 107 -7.54 9.74 17.76
C ILE A 107 -7.96 8.32 18.13
N LEU A 108 -8.69 7.64 17.25
CA LEU A 108 -8.96 6.22 17.36
C LEU A 108 -7.74 5.43 16.88
N LEU A 109 -7.44 4.35 17.58
CA LEU A 109 -6.24 3.53 17.38
C LEU A 109 -6.66 2.22 16.73
N GLY A 110 -6.39 2.09 15.43
CA GLY A 110 -6.82 0.98 14.61
C GLY A 110 -5.65 0.09 14.16
N TYR A 111 -5.98 -1.13 13.76
CA TYR A 111 -5.01 -2.03 13.13
C TYR A 111 -5.67 -2.78 11.97
N CYS A 112 -4.84 -3.22 11.01
CA CYS A 112 -5.30 -3.91 9.82
C CYS A 112 -4.22 -4.88 9.33
N ALA A 113 -4.24 -6.12 9.83
CA ALA A 113 -3.29 -7.17 9.46
C ALA A 113 -3.75 -8.00 8.27
N SER A 114 -5.07 -8.08 8.05
CA SER A 114 -5.70 -8.89 7.01
C SER A 114 -6.84 -8.14 6.29
N SER A 115 -7.27 -8.67 5.15
CA SER A 115 -8.43 -8.12 4.42
C SER A 115 -9.75 -8.22 5.22
N ARG A 116 -9.84 -9.12 6.19
CA ARG A 116 -10.99 -9.19 7.11
C ARG A 116 -10.97 -8.06 8.13
N ASP A 117 -9.80 -7.64 8.56
CA ASP A 117 -9.69 -6.58 9.57
C ASP A 117 -10.21 -5.25 9.07
N VAL A 118 -10.05 -4.95 7.78
CA VAL A 118 -10.50 -3.68 7.22
C VAL A 118 -12.03 -3.55 7.22
N LEU A 119 -12.76 -4.68 7.16
CA LEU A 119 -14.22 -4.68 7.13
C LEU A 119 -14.85 -4.10 8.41
N ARG A 120 -14.15 -4.16 9.55
CA ARG A 120 -14.61 -3.54 10.81
C ARG A 120 -14.74 -2.02 10.75
N TYR A 121 -14.09 -1.38 9.77
CA TYR A 121 -14.18 0.07 9.57
C TYR A 121 -15.32 0.46 8.63
N GLN A 122 -15.95 -0.49 7.94
CA GLN A 122 -17.10 -0.20 7.09
C GLN A 122 -18.21 0.47 7.90
N GLY A 123 -18.81 1.50 7.30
CA GLY A 123 -19.85 2.29 7.97
C GLY A 123 -19.32 3.36 8.93
N GLN A 124 -18.03 3.36 9.27
CA GLN A 124 -17.44 4.40 10.10
C GLN A 124 -17.07 5.67 9.30
N GLU A 125 -16.92 6.77 10.01
CA GLU A 125 -16.63 8.09 9.43
C GLU A 125 -15.48 8.75 10.17
N TYR A 126 -14.53 9.31 9.42
CA TYR A 126 -13.37 10.00 9.97
C TYR A 126 -13.08 11.27 9.19
N ASP A 127 -12.68 12.34 9.91
CA ASP A 127 -12.19 13.57 9.33
C ASP A 127 -10.76 13.42 8.81
N VAL A 128 -9.97 12.66 9.56
CA VAL A 128 -8.58 12.38 9.23
C VAL A 128 -8.29 10.89 9.41
N ILE A 129 -7.63 10.31 8.43
CA ILE A 129 -7.08 8.95 8.54
C ILE A 129 -5.57 9.03 8.36
N ALA A 130 -4.84 8.44 9.30
CA ALA A 130 -3.39 8.32 9.27
C ALA A 130 -3.00 6.85 9.19
N ILE A 131 -2.21 6.47 8.20
CA ILE A 131 -1.74 5.10 8.01
C ILE A 131 -0.21 5.10 8.12
N ASP A 132 0.31 4.49 9.17
CA ASP A 132 1.76 4.32 9.32
C ASP A 132 2.18 3.00 8.65
N GLU A 133 3.26 3.05 7.86
CA GLU A 133 3.76 1.95 7.04
C GLU A 133 2.72 1.46 6.00
N ALA A 134 2.18 2.37 5.20
CA ALA A 134 1.09 2.12 4.26
C ALA A 134 1.39 1.01 3.23
N THR A 135 2.65 0.79 2.89
CA THR A 135 3.07 -0.33 2.01
C THR A 135 2.87 -1.72 2.63
N GLN A 136 2.51 -1.82 3.91
CA GLN A 136 2.10 -3.07 4.53
C GLN A 136 0.62 -3.42 4.28
N LEU A 137 -0.15 -2.49 3.69
CA LEU A 137 -1.56 -2.68 3.35
C LEU A 137 -1.74 -2.89 1.84
N SER A 138 -2.69 -3.74 1.47
CA SER A 138 -3.08 -3.92 0.07
C SER A 138 -3.85 -2.70 -0.47
N GLU A 139 -3.94 -2.55 -1.81
CA GLU A 139 -4.74 -1.50 -2.44
C GLU A 139 -6.22 -1.60 -2.06
N TYR A 140 -6.75 -2.81 -1.89
CA TYR A 140 -8.10 -3.06 -1.41
C TYR A 140 -8.34 -2.46 -0.02
N GLN A 141 -7.43 -2.74 0.94
CA GLN A 141 -7.52 -2.16 2.29
C GLN A 141 -7.47 -0.63 2.26
N PHE A 142 -6.58 -0.06 1.46
CA PHE A 142 -6.50 1.38 1.26
C PHE A 142 -7.81 1.96 0.69
N SER A 143 -8.45 1.27 -0.26
CA SER A 143 -9.73 1.69 -0.86
C SER A 143 -10.87 1.73 0.16
N ILE A 144 -10.93 0.76 1.08
CA ILE A 144 -11.91 0.78 2.18
C ILE A 144 -11.67 1.96 3.11
N PHE A 145 -10.41 2.25 3.49
CA PHE A 145 -10.12 3.44 4.29
C PHE A 145 -10.47 4.74 3.56
N LYS A 146 -10.29 4.82 2.23
CA LYS A 146 -10.74 5.97 1.43
C LYS A 146 -12.25 6.18 1.57
N ALA A 147 -13.05 5.11 1.55
CA ALA A 147 -14.50 5.18 1.71
C ALA A 147 -14.93 5.64 3.12
N CYS A 148 -14.11 5.42 4.15
CA CYS A 148 -14.34 5.89 5.52
C CYS A 148 -13.94 7.37 5.74
N LEU A 149 -13.24 7.98 4.77
CA LEU A 149 -12.80 9.38 4.83
C LEU A 149 -13.94 10.32 4.44
N ARG A 150 -14.92 10.43 5.30
CA ARG A 150 -16.18 11.16 5.09
C ARG A 150 -16.72 11.74 6.39
N GLY A 151 -17.82 12.47 6.35
CA GLY A 151 -18.54 13.03 7.47
C GLY A 151 -18.96 14.47 7.22
N VAL A 152 -19.84 14.99 8.08
CA VAL A 152 -20.49 16.31 7.93
C VAL A 152 -19.73 17.46 8.56
N SER A 153 -18.60 17.21 9.24
CA SER A 153 -17.80 18.28 9.85
C SER A 153 -17.24 19.21 8.77
N ALA A 154 -17.08 20.49 9.09
CA ALA A 154 -16.51 21.48 8.19
C ALA A 154 -15.01 21.25 7.90
N PHE A 155 -14.35 20.35 8.61
CA PHE A 155 -12.95 20.04 8.38
C PHE A 155 -12.76 19.32 7.03
N PRO A 156 -11.83 19.76 6.15
CA PRO A 156 -11.56 19.08 4.89
C PRO A 156 -10.99 17.68 5.14
N LYS A 157 -11.61 16.66 4.56
CA LYS A 157 -11.22 15.27 4.78
C LYS A 157 -9.82 15.01 4.23
N ARG A 158 -8.92 14.47 5.07
CA ARG A 158 -7.50 14.29 4.75
C ARG A 158 -7.00 12.90 5.17
N MET A 159 -6.16 12.31 4.33
CA MET A 159 -5.43 11.09 4.68
C MET A 159 -3.93 11.35 4.61
N TYR A 160 -3.22 10.90 5.64
CA TYR A 160 -1.78 11.01 5.77
C TYR A 160 -1.18 9.62 5.87
N LEU A 161 -0.20 9.33 5.03
CA LEU A 161 0.45 8.03 4.97
C LEU A 161 1.94 8.18 5.22
N THR A 162 2.53 7.20 5.91
CA THR A 162 3.98 7.01 5.85
C THR A 162 4.27 5.72 5.11
N CYS A 163 5.38 5.65 4.40
CA CYS A 163 5.73 4.48 3.62
C CYS A 163 7.23 4.35 3.38
N ASN A 164 7.66 3.10 3.20
CA ASN A 164 8.97 2.74 2.68
C ASN A 164 8.76 1.86 1.44
N PRO A 165 9.72 1.80 0.50
CA PRO A 165 9.68 0.82 -0.56
C PRO A 165 9.62 -0.61 -0.03
N GLY A 166 8.88 -1.50 -0.69
CA GLY A 166 8.68 -2.89 -0.30
C GLY A 166 7.31 -3.17 0.31
N GLY A 167 7.02 -4.46 0.55
CA GLY A 167 5.74 -4.93 1.10
C GLY A 167 4.62 -5.06 0.07
N VAL A 168 3.49 -5.63 0.51
CA VAL A 168 2.34 -5.96 -0.35
C VAL A 168 1.70 -4.75 -1.04
N GLY A 169 1.84 -3.58 -0.46
CA GLY A 169 1.31 -2.32 -0.98
C GLY A 169 2.30 -1.51 -1.82
N HIS A 170 3.50 -2.04 -2.06
CA HIS A 170 4.52 -1.33 -2.82
C HIS A 170 4.00 -0.78 -4.15
N ALA A 171 3.36 -1.64 -4.93
CA ALA A 171 2.91 -1.31 -6.28
C ALA A 171 1.88 -0.16 -6.32
N TRP A 172 0.85 -0.19 -5.45
CA TRP A 172 -0.15 0.86 -5.46
C TRP A 172 0.37 2.19 -4.89
N VAL A 173 1.25 2.15 -3.86
CA VAL A 173 1.88 3.37 -3.34
C VAL A 173 2.79 3.99 -4.39
N LYS A 174 3.63 3.18 -5.05
CA LYS A 174 4.49 3.63 -6.15
C LYS A 174 3.66 4.26 -7.26
N ARG A 175 2.66 3.56 -7.77
CA ARG A 175 1.77 4.03 -8.84
C ARG A 175 1.14 5.39 -8.53
N LEU A 176 0.47 5.51 -7.38
CA LEU A 176 -0.31 6.71 -7.04
C LEU A 176 0.56 7.90 -6.62
N PHE A 177 1.60 7.66 -5.84
CA PHE A 177 2.33 8.75 -5.18
C PHE A 177 3.67 9.06 -5.83
N VAL A 178 4.39 8.05 -6.33
CA VAL A 178 5.74 8.23 -6.89
C VAL A 178 5.69 8.44 -8.39
N ASP A 179 5.10 7.47 -9.12
CA ASP A 179 5.01 7.51 -10.58
C ASP A 179 3.87 8.44 -11.06
N ARG A 180 2.90 8.73 -10.18
CA ARG A 180 1.72 9.57 -10.47
C ARG A 180 0.91 9.05 -11.67
N VAL A 181 0.74 7.73 -11.76
CA VAL A 181 -0.09 7.07 -12.75
C VAL A 181 -1.48 6.83 -12.16
N PHE A 182 -2.50 7.45 -12.76
CA PHE A 182 -3.86 7.48 -12.25
C PHE A 182 -4.80 6.70 -13.15
N ARG A 183 -5.77 6.04 -12.54
CA ARG A 183 -6.87 5.35 -13.22
C ARG A 183 -8.04 6.30 -13.38
N GLU A 184 -9.03 5.92 -14.17
CA GLU A 184 -10.30 6.63 -14.28
C GLU A 184 -10.93 6.85 -12.89
N GLY A 185 -11.38 8.07 -12.60
CA GLY A 185 -11.93 8.47 -11.30
C GLY A 185 -10.90 8.83 -10.22
N GLU A 186 -9.60 8.77 -10.50
CA GLU A 186 -8.54 9.25 -9.60
C GLU A 186 -8.07 10.65 -10.05
N ASP A 187 -8.31 11.68 -9.22
CA ASP A 187 -7.84 13.06 -9.52
C ASP A 187 -6.36 13.22 -9.11
N PRO A 188 -5.44 13.54 -10.03
CA PRO A 188 -4.03 13.81 -9.72
C PRO A 188 -3.80 14.88 -8.64
N LEU A 189 -4.69 15.84 -8.50
CA LEU A 189 -4.60 16.94 -7.52
C LEU A 189 -4.85 16.46 -6.08
N ASP A 190 -5.52 15.33 -5.92
CA ASP A 190 -5.77 14.73 -4.61
C ASP A 190 -4.51 14.10 -3.99
N TYR A 191 -3.46 13.82 -4.77
CA TYR A 191 -2.31 13.04 -4.33
C TYR A 191 -1.03 13.88 -4.24
N CYS A 192 -0.35 13.80 -3.11
CA CYS A 192 0.94 14.46 -2.87
C CYS A 192 1.94 13.47 -2.27
N PHE A 193 3.14 13.44 -2.80
CA PHE A 193 4.27 12.68 -2.26
C PHE A 193 5.35 13.61 -1.75
N VAL A 194 5.77 13.39 -0.50
CA VAL A 194 6.92 14.08 0.09
C VAL A 194 8.02 13.04 0.31
N PRO A 195 9.12 13.08 -0.43
CA PRO A 195 10.22 12.14 -0.25
C PRO A 195 10.96 12.41 1.06
N ALA A 196 11.34 11.31 1.76
CA ALA A 196 12.12 11.35 3.00
C ALA A 196 13.37 10.49 2.89
N LYS A 197 14.51 11.03 3.32
CA LYS A 197 15.79 10.31 3.43
C LYS A 197 16.30 10.39 4.86
N VAL A 198 17.21 9.49 5.23
CA VAL A 198 17.87 9.53 6.55
C VAL A 198 18.61 10.86 6.76
N TYR A 199 19.22 11.38 5.71
CA TYR A 199 19.97 12.65 5.73
C TYR A 199 19.10 13.88 5.97
N ASP A 200 17.78 13.79 5.79
CA ASP A 200 16.84 14.87 6.15
C ASP A 200 16.59 14.95 7.67
N ASN A 201 17.03 13.93 8.45
CA ASN A 201 16.77 13.82 9.87
C ASN A 201 17.99 14.16 10.71
N ASP A 202 18.30 15.46 10.82
CA ASP A 202 19.43 15.96 11.61
C ASP A 202 19.43 15.47 13.06
N ALA A 203 18.25 15.23 13.65
CA ALA A 203 18.15 14.75 15.02
C ALA A 203 18.71 13.33 15.14
N LEU A 204 18.38 12.44 14.20
CA LEU A 204 18.91 11.08 14.15
C LEU A 204 20.41 11.10 13.81
N MET A 205 20.81 11.91 12.83
CA MET A 205 22.20 12.01 12.40
C MET A 205 23.12 12.46 13.52
N ARG A 206 22.64 13.35 14.41
CA ARG A 206 23.40 13.77 15.61
C ARG A 206 23.38 12.74 16.75
N ALA A 207 22.22 12.07 16.94
CA ALA A 207 22.07 11.11 18.03
C ALA A 207 22.75 9.76 17.75
N ASP A 208 22.72 9.32 16.49
CA ASP A 208 23.31 8.06 16.04
C ASP A 208 23.97 8.19 14.66
N PRO A 209 25.19 8.74 14.59
CA PRO A 209 25.94 8.84 13.33
C PRO A 209 26.29 7.47 12.72
N ALA A 210 26.26 6.38 13.51
CA ALA A 210 26.57 5.04 13.06
C ALA A 210 25.42 4.42 12.24
N TYR A 211 24.20 4.92 12.40
CA TYR A 211 23.01 4.35 11.73
C TYR A 211 23.14 4.37 10.19
N VAL A 212 23.71 5.41 9.61
CA VAL A 212 23.95 5.48 8.16
C VAL A 212 24.90 4.38 7.71
N ARG A 213 26.03 4.18 8.44
CA ARG A 213 26.97 3.10 8.12
C ARG A 213 26.32 1.71 8.19
N GLN A 214 25.38 1.50 9.13
CA GLN A 214 24.59 0.26 9.20
C GLN A 214 23.73 0.09 7.96
N LEU A 215 23.07 1.14 7.46
CA LEU A 215 22.30 1.09 6.22
C LEU A 215 23.20 0.89 4.99
N GLU A 216 24.39 1.45 4.97
CA GLU A 216 25.39 1.29 3.90
C GLU A 216 25.93 -0.13 3.80
N SER A 217 26.01 -0.86 4.92
CA SER A 217 26.48 -2.24 4.97
C SER A 217 25.43 -3.28 4.53
N LEU A 218 24.20 -2.86 4.26
CA LEU A 218 23.15 -3.75 3.79
C LEU A 218 23.41 -4.25 2.35
N PRO A 219 22.87 -5.42 1.98
CA PRO A 219 22.86 -5.86 0.58
C PRO A 219 22.33 -4.77 -0.34
N THR A 220 22.88 -4.69 -1.56
CA THR A 220 22.64 -3.57 -2.50
C THR A 220 21.15 -3.22 -2.65
N LYS A 221 20.28 -4.20 -2.88
CA LYS A 221 18.82 -3.96 -3.02
C LYS A 221 18.21 -3.33 -1.76
N MET A 222 18.55 -3.84 -0.58
CA MET A 222 18.06 -3.30 0.70
C MET A 222 18.62 -1.89 0.95
N LYS A 223 19.89 -1.66 0.63
CA LYS A 223 20.51 -0.35 0.71
C LYS A 223 19.81 0.64 -0.21
N ASP A 224 19.53 0.27 -1.45
CA ASP A 224 18.81 1.11 -2.40
C ASP A 224 17.40 1.47 -1.91
N ALA A 225 16.67 0.52 -1.36
CA ALA A 225 15.34 0.77 -0.80
C ALA A 225 15.40 1.59 0.50
N TRP A 226 16.26 1.23 1.45
CA TRP A 226 16.19 1.75 2.82
C TRP A 226 17.06 2.97 3.07
N LEU A 227 18.21 3.10 2.36
CA LEU A 227 19.08 4.29 2.46
C LEU A 227 18.72 5.32 1.40
N HIS A 228 18.59 4.89 0.15
CA HIS A 228 18.35 5.81 -0.98
C HIS A 228 16.86 6.07 -1.24
N GLY A 229 15.95 5.22 -0.70
CA GLY A 229 14.50 5.36 -0.89
C GLY A 229 14.07 5.08 -2.33
N ARG A 230 14.78 4.24 -3.06
CA ARG A 230 14.46 3.85 -4.43
C ARG A 230 13.22 2.96 -4.46
N TRP A 231 12.28 3.28 -5.32
CA TRP A 231 11.03 2.55 -5.50
C TRP A 231 11.09 1.52 -6.63
N ASP A 232 12.17 1.49 -7.37
CA ASP A 232 12.38 0.52 -8.45
C ASP A 232 13.04 -0.79 -7.96
N VAL A 233 13.30 -0.88 -6.68
CA VAL A 233 13.89 -2.06 -6.03
C VAL A 233 12.79 -2.84 -5.34
N PHE A 234 12.43 -3.99 -5.87
CA PHE A 234 11.40 -4.86 -5.28
C PHE A 234 12.00 -5.75 -4.18
N GLU A 235 11.55 -5.54 -2.94
CA GLU A 235 11.73 -6.52 -1.89
C GLU A 235 10.62 -7.57 -2.03
N GLY A 236 10.99 -8.84 -2.23
CA GLY A 236 10.04 -9.95 -2.47
C GLY A 236 9.79 -10.28 -3.94
N GLN A 237 10.58 -9.73 -4.85
CA GLN A 237 10.59 -10.17 -6.23
C GLN A 237 11.03 -11.64 -6.29
N PHE A 238 10.17 -12.53 -6.81
CA PHE A 238 10.48 -13.95 -6.92
C PHE A 238 11.69 -14.22 -7.82
N PHE A 239 11.81 -13.41 -8.89
CA PHE A 239 12.97 -13.41 -9.79
C PHE A 239 13.82 -12.15 -9.57
N PRO A 240 14.79 -12.18 -8.64
CA PRO A 240 15.62 -11.03 -8.33
C PRO A 240 16.52 -10.59 -9.51
N GLU A 241 16.74 -11.47 -10.48
CA GLU A 241 17.51 -11.22 -11.69
C GLU A 241 16.72 -10.41 -12.73
N PHE A 242 15.39 -10.30 -12.61
CA PHE A 242 14.58 -9.52 -13.55
C PHE A 242 15.01 -8.06 -13.56
N ASN A 243 15.49 -7.62 -14.71
CA ASN A 243 15.90 -6.24 -14.97
C ASN A 243 15.12 -5.72 -16.19
N PRO A 244 14.29 -4.67 -16.04
CA PRO A 244 13.52 -4.12 -17.13
C PRO A 244 14.35 -3.72 -18.36
N GLU A 245 15.56 -3.20 -18.16
CA GLU A 245 16.46 -2.79 -19.25
C GLU A 245 16.97 -3.97 -20.09
N ILE A 246 16.96 -5.18 -19.54
CA ILE A 246 17.43 -6.40 -20.18
C ILE A 246 16.25 -7.25 -20.67
N HIS A 247 15.20 -7.37 -19.83
CA HIS A 247 14.14 -8.35 -20.02
C HIS A 247 12.86 -7.77 -20.64
N ILE A 248 12.77 -6.43 -20.80
CA ILE A 248 11.66 -5.81 -21.51
C ILE A 248 12.15 -5.32 -22.87
N CYS A 249 11.56 -5.84 -23.94
CA CYS A 249 11.78 -5.35 -25.29
C CYS A 249 10.65 -4.41 -25.73
N ALA A 250 10.92 -3.57 -26.73
CA ALA A 250 9.88 -2.75 -27.35
C ALA A 250 8.77 -3.63 -27.96
N PRO A 251 7.51 -3.20 -27.94
CA PRO A 251 6.43 -3.90 -28.61
C PRO A 251 6.77 -4.14 -30.08
N ARG A 252 6.59 -5.38 -30.54
CA ARG A 252 6.82 -5.81 -31.91
C ARG A 252 5.70 -6.72 -32.38
N GLU A 253 5.57 -6.91 -33.68
CA GLU A 253 4.68 -7.92 -34.23
C GLU A 253 5.05 -9.30 -33.72
N ILE A 254 4.02 -10.12 -33.45
CA ILE A 254 4.21 -11.49 -32.96
C ILE A 254 4.70 -12.35 -34.13
N PRO A 255 5.91 -12.96 -34.06
CA PRO A 255 6.40 -13.81 -35.15
C PRO A 255 5.51 -15.04 -35.36
N GLU A 256 5.19 -15.37 -36.58
CA GLU A 256 4.39 -16.55 -36.93
C GLU A 256 5.05 -17.89 -36.53
N ARG A 257 6.38 -17.89 -36.36
CA ARG A 257 7.17 -19.08 -36.05
C ARG A 257 7.34 -19.39 -34.56
N LEU A 258 6.72 -18.63 -33.68
CA LEU A 258 6.76 -18.96 -32.25
C LEU A 258 5.83 -20.14 -31.92
N ARG A 259 6.29 -21.04 -31.05
CA ARG A 259 5.46 -22.06 -30.41
C ARG A 259 4.79 -21.45 -29.21
N TYR A 260 3.48 -21.38 -29.22
CA TYR A 260 2.71 -20.71 -28.17
C TYR A 260 2.21 -21.67 -27.12
N PHE A 261 2.25 -21.25 -25.85
CA PHE A 261 1.64 -21.96 -24.74
C PHE A 261 1.19 -20.96 -23.67
N VAL A 262 0.32 -21.43 -22.79
CA VAL A 262 -0.22 -20.63 -21.69
C VAL A 262 0.32 -21.13 -20.37
N ALA A 263 0.77 -20.22 -19.52
CA ALA A 263 1.01 -20.47 -18.10
C ALA A 263 -0.02 -19.70 -17.28
N LEU A 264 -0.71 -20.38 -16.35
CA LEU A 264 -1.73 -19.74 -15.52
C LEU A 264 -1.65 -20.17 -14.07
N ASP A 265 -1.91 -19.21 -13.20
CA ASP A 265 -2.20 -19.40 -11.79
C ASP A 265 -3.58 -18.85 -11.47
N TYR A 266 -4.43 -19.68 -10.89
CA TYR A 266 -5.80 -19.33 -10.60
C TYR A 266 -6.09 -19.36 -9.12
N GLY A 267 -6.42 -18.19 -8.57
CA GLY A 267 -7.12 -18.02 -7.30
C GLY A 267 -8.38 -17.18 -7.53
N PHE A 268 -9.41 -17.36 -6.72
CA PHE A 268 -10.58 -16.47 -6.77
C PHE A 268 -10.18 -15.00 -6.49
N ASP A 269 -9.16 -14.80 -5.67
CA ASP A 269 -8.62 -13.47 -5.39
C ASP A 269 -7.91 -12.85 -6.61
N MET A 270 -7.31 -13.69 -7.47
CA MET A 270 -6.60 -13.24 -8.66
C MET A 270 -6.41 -14.39 -9.65
N LEU A 271 -6.84 -14.20 -10.90
CA LEU A 271 -6.32 -14.95 -12.05
C LEU A 271 -5.07 -14.24 -12.55
N SER A 272 -3.97 -14.98 -12.72
CA SER A 272 -2.81 -14.54 -13.50
C SER A 272 -2.56 -15.54 -14.63
N ALA A 273 -2.60 -15.08 -15.87
CA ALA A 273 -2.28 -15.93 -17.02
C ALA A 273 -1.42 -15.19 -18.03
N LEU A 274 -0.42 -15.91 -18.58
CA LEU A 274 0.53 -15.42 -19.54
C LEU A 274 0.42 -16.26 -20.83
N LEU A 275 0.34 -15.59 -21.98
CA LEU A 275 0.60 -16.21 -23.28
C LEU A 275 2.11 -16.09 -23.54
N LEU A 276 2.76 -17.21 -23.65
CA LEU A 276 4.19 -17.33 -23.89
C LEU A 276 4.43 -17.84 -25.31
N GLY A 277 5.49 -17.32 -25.92
CA GLY A 277 6.01 -17.82 -27.19
C GLY A 277 7.45 -18.26 -27.03
N ALA A 278 7.79 -19.43 -27.51
CA ALA A 278 9.17 -19.92 -27.61
C ALA A 278 9.63 -19.88 -29.05
N ASP A 279 10.83 -19.37 -29.30
CA ASP A 279 11.47 -19.43 -30.61
C ASP A 279 12.27 -20.73 -30.80
N GLU A 280 12.92 -20.86 -31.96
CA GLU A 280 13.71 -22.03 -32.31
C GLU A 280 15.01 -22.18 -31.48
N HIS A 281 15.42 -21.11 -30.80
CA HIS A 281 16.60 -21.11 -29.90
C HIS A 281 16.22 -21.42 -28.44
N GLY A 282 14.92 -21.48 -28.15
CA GLY A 282 14.41 -21.73 -26.82
C GLY A 282 14.25 -20.44 -25.99
N ASP A 283 14.41 -19.27 -26.60
CA ASP A 283 14.14 -18.01 -25.93
C ASP A 283 12.63 -17.83 -25.72
N LEU A 284 12.25 -17.40 -24.50
CA LEU A 284 10.88 -17.24 -24.09
C LEU A 284 10.45 -15.78 -24.11
N PHE A 285 9.32 -15.51 -24.72
CA PHE A 285 8.71 -14.19 -24.80
C PHE A 285 7.34 -14.22 -24.13
N VAL A 286 7.09 -13.30 -23.19
CA VAL A 286 5.73 -13.01 -22.72
C VAL A 286 5.07 -12.12 -23.77
N VAL A 287 4.09 -12.68 -24.47
CA VAL A 287 3.42 -12.04 -25.61
C VAL A 287 2.21 -11.22 -25.14
N ARG A 288 1.43 -11.79 -24.23
CA ARG A 288 0.25 -11.17 -23.63
C ARG A 288 0.10 -11.64 -22.19
N GLU A 289 -0.58 -10.82 -21.40
CA GLU A 289 -0.93 -11.18 -20.03
C GLU A 289 -2.38 -10.82 -19.71
N VAL A 290 -2.97 -11.52 -18.75
CA VAL A 290 -4.21 -11.15 -18.09
C VAL A 290 -4.08 -11.39 -16.60
N CYS A 291 -4.34 -10.33 -15.81
CA CYS A 291 -4.41 -10.39 -14.35
C CYS A 291 -5.75 -9.78 -13.92
N ARG A 292 -6.67 -10.60 -13.39
CA ARG A 292 -8.02 -10.14 -12.98
C ARG A 292 -8.47 -10.80 -11.69
N PRO A 293 -8.93 -10.03 -10.70
CA PRO A 293 -9.51 -10.57 -9.47
C PRO A 293 -10.97 -10.99 -9.66
N GLY A 294 -11.43 -11.88 -8.78
CA GLY A 294 -12.85 -12.17 -8.59
C GLY A 294 -13.52 -12.97 -9.70
N LEU A 295 -12.75 -13.63 -10.57
CA LEU A 295 -13.30 -14.44 -11.65
C LEU A 295 -13.66 -15.85 -11.15
N THR A 296 -14.83 -16.34 -11.54
CA THR A 296 -15.18 -17.76 -11.46
C THR A 296 -14.32 -18.57 -12.44
N LEU A 297 -14.25 -19.89 -12.25
CA LEU A 297 -13.49 -20.78 -13.15
C LEU A 297 -13.94 -20.65 -14.63
N GLY A 298 -15.26 -20.47 -14.88
CA GLY A 298 -15.76 -20.27 -16.22
C GLY A 298 -15.33 -18.94 -16.84
N GLU A 299 -15.39 -17.86 -16.08
CA GLU A 299 -14.94 -16.53 -16.51
C GLU A 299 -13.43 -16.49 -16.73
N ALA A 300 -12.68 -17.16 -15.85
CA ALA A 300 -11.23 -17.32 -16.00
C ALA A 300 -10.88 -18.06 -17.29
N ALA A 301 -11.59 -19.14 -17.61
CA ALA A 301 -11.40 -19.88 -18.88
C ALA A 301 -11.70 -19.03 -20.11
N VAL A 302 -12.75 -18.21 -20.07
CA VAL A 302 -13.06 -17.24 -21.13
C VAL A 302 -11.92 -16.23 -21.29
N ALA A 303 -11.41 -15.68 -20.19
CA ALA A 303 -10.29 -14.72 -20.20
C ALA A 303 -9.02 -15.34 -20.81
N VAL A 304 -8.70 -16.59 -20.48
CA VAL A 304 -7.56 -17.33 -21.07
C VAL A 304 -7.79 -17.60 -22.56
N THR A 305 -9.01 -17.94 -22.97
CA THR A 305 -9.35 -18.14 -24.39
C THR A 305 -9.18 -16.83 -25.17
N GLU A 306 -9.60 -15.70 -24.60
CA GLU A 306 -9.38 -14.38 -25.21
C GLU A 306 -7.90 -14.00 -25.30
N LEU A 307 -7.10 -14.36 -24.29
CA LEU A 307 -5.66 -14.16 -24.29
C LEU A 307 -5.01 -14.84 -25.51
N CYS A 308 -5.53 -16.00 -25.93
CA CYS A 308 -5.05 -16.78 -27.08
C CYS A 308 -5.60 -16.31 -28.44
N ARG A 309 -6.41 -15.23 -28.49
CA ARG A 309 -7.05 -14.78 -29.74
C ARG A 309 -6.00 -14.52 -30.84
N GLY A 310 -6.16 -15.14 -32.01
CA GLY A 310 -5.30 -14.99 -33.19
C GLY A 310 -4.04 -15.85 -33.19
N VAL A 311 -3.80 -16.66 -32.14
CA VAL A 311 -2.71 -17.63 -32.08
C VAL A 311 -3.23 -18.99 -31.60
N ARG A 312 -2.55 -20.05 -31.99
CA ARG A 312 -2.84 -21.40 -31.52
C ARG A 312 -1.85 -21.77 -30.42
N ALA A 313 -2.30 -21.76 -29.19
CA ALA A 313 -1.49 -22.28 -28.09
C ALA A 313 -1.49 -23.81 -28.11
N GLU A 314 -0.31 -24.43 -28.04
CA GLU A 314 -0.13 -25.87 -28.09
C GLU A 314 -0.69 -26.55 -26.82
N TYR A 315 -0.46 -25.90 -25.66
CA TYR A 315 -0.91 -26.40 -24.37
C TYR A 315 -1.04 -25.27 -23.33
N ALA A 316 -1.66 -25.61 -22.19
CA ALA A 316 -1.67 -24.79 -21.00
C ALA A 316 -1.06 -25.54 -19.82
N VAL A 317 -0.25 -24.85 -18.99
CA VAL A 317 0.21 -25.31 -17.69
C VAL A 317 -0.46 -24.47 -16.61
N ALA A 318 -0.85 -25.14 -15.53
CA ALA A 318 -1.51 -24.50 -14.40
C ALA A 318 -0.86 -24.88 -13.09
N SER A 319 -1.05 -24.06 -12.05
CA SER A 319 -0.59 -24.40 -10.70
C SER A 319 -1.21 -25.71 -10.21
N PRO A 320 -0.49 -26.50 -9.38
CA PRO A 320 -0.96 -27.82 -8.90
C PRO A 320 -2.31 -27.76 -8.19
N ASP A 321 -2.66 -26.67 -7.57
CA ASP A 321 -3.92 -26.49 -6.83
C ASP A 321 -5.16 -26.65 -7.73
N LEU A 322 -5.04 -26.29 -9.00
CA LEU A 322 -6.13 -26.38 -9.98
C LEU A 322 -6.50 -27.83 -10.31
N TRP A 323 -5.63 -28.80 -9.98
CA TRP A 323 -5.87 -30.23 -10.19
C TRP A 323 -6.59 -30.90 -9.01
N ASN A 324 -6.70 -30.21 -7.86
CA ASN A 324 -7.43 -30.73 -6.72
C ASN A 324 -8.92 -30.91 -7.07
N ARG A 325 -9.44 -32.11 -6.85
CA ARG A 325 -10.85 -32.39 -7.09
C ARG A 325 -11.71 -31.70 -6.04
N ARG A 326 -12.74 -31.02 -6.50
CA ARG A 326 -13.71 -30.35 -5.64
C ARG A 326 -14.69 -31.37 -5.06
N GLN A 327 -15.00 -31.25 -3.79
CA GLN A 327 -15.90 -32.17 -3.09
C GLN A 327 -17.34 -32.09 -3.58
N ASP A 328 -17.77 -30.93 -4.12
CA ASP A 328 -19.12 -30.66 -4.60
C ASP A 328 -19.42 -31.24 -6.00
N THR A 329 -18.40 -31.27 -6.88
CA THR A 329 -18.58 -31.67 -8.29
C THR A 329 -17.76 -32.89 -8.69
N GLY A 330 -16.79 -33.32 -7.87
CA GLY A 330 -15.85 -34.39 -8.21
C GLY A 330 -14.87 -34.02 -9.33
N ARG A 331 -14.99 -32.82 -9.92
CA ARG A 331 -14.11 -32.31 -11.00
C ARG A 331 -13.02 -31.42 -10.41
N SER A 332 -11.84 -31.45 -11.07
CA SER A 332 -10.82 -30.46 -10.78
C SER A 332 -11.18 -29.09 -11.39
N GLY A 333 -10.57 -28.02 -10.87
CA GLY A 333 -10.74 -26.68 -11.44
C GLY A 333 -10.33 -26.62 -12.91
N PHE A 334 -9.23 -27.29 -13.26
CA PHE A 334 -8.76 -27.34 -14.65
C PHE A 334 -9.70 -28.10 -15.59
N GLU A 335 -10.28 -29.23 -15.15
CA GLU A 335 -11.31 -29.93 -15.92
C GLU A 335 -12.56 -29.07 -16.19
N VAL A 336 -12.93 -28.22 -15.27
CA VAL A 336 -14.01 -27.24 -15.46
C VAL A 336 -13.63 -26.20 -16.51
N MET A 337 -12.41 -25.66 -16.44
CA MET A 337 -11.92 -24.69 -17.43
C MET A 337 -11.79 -25.28 -18.82
N GLN A 338 -11.36 -26.53 -18.96
CA GLN A 338 -11.25 -27.23 -20.25
C GLN A 338 -12.61 -27.46 -20.94
N GLY A 339 -13.71 -27.41 -20.22
CA GLY A 339 -15.06 -27.40 -20.80
C GLY A 339 -15.36 -26.16 -21.64
N THR A 340 -14.57 -25.11 -21.55
CA THR A 340 -14.75 -23.88 -22.33
C THR A 340 -14.12 -24.02 -23.71
N ARG A 341 -14.92 -23.75 -24.76
CA ARG A 341 -14.47 -23.84 -26.14
C ARG A 341 -13.31 -22.90 -26.43
N GLY A 342 -12.21 -23.42 -26.91
CA GLY A 342 -11.00 -22.64 -27.25
C GLY A 342 -9.95 -22.60 -26.13
N MET A 343 -10.20 -23.21 -24.99
CA MET A 343 -9.19 -23.39 -23.95
C MET A 343 -8.08 -24.33 -24.46
N PRO A 344 -6.78 -23.98 -24.36
CA PRO A 344 -5.69 -24.86 -24.76
C PRO A 344 -5.71 -26.19 -24.00
N PRO A 345 -5.29 -27.30 -24.61
CA PRO A 345 -5.18 -28.59 -23.94
C PRO A 345 -4.13 -28.53 -22.82
N HIS A 346 -4.18 -29.50 -21.90
CA HIS A 346 -3.16 -29.62 -20.87
C HIS A 346 -1.83 -30.07 -21.48
N GLY A 347 -0.75 -29.37 -21.14
CA GLY A 347 0.60 -29.84 -21.38
C GLY A 347 0.91 -30.96 -20.38
N GLY A 348 0.89 -32.20 -20.82
CA GLY A 348 1.28 -33.35 -20.01
C GLY A 348 2.72 -33.13 -19.51
N GLY A 349 2.89 -32.77 -18.26
CA GLY A 349 4.16 -32.91 -17.58
C GLY A 349 4.29 -34.34 -17.12
N GLY A 350 5.25 -35.06 -17.68
CA GLY A 350 5.77 -36.30 -17.13
C GLY A 350 6.59 -36.01 -15.90
#